data_38b32929e1e9e33bb50c23296c7ead91
#
_entry.id   38b32929e1e9e33bb50c23296c7ead91
#
_cell.length_a   1.000
_cell.length_b   1.000
_cell.length_c   1.000
_cell.angle_alpha   90.00
_cell.angle_beta   90.00
_cell.angle_gamma   90.00
#
_symmetry.space_group_name_H-M   'P 1'
#
loop_
_entity.id
_entity.type
_entity.pdbx_description
1 polymer ?
#
loop_
_entity_poly.entity_id
_entity_poly.type
_entity_poly.pdbx_seq_one_letter_code
_entity_poly.pdbx_strand_id
1 'polypeptide(L)'
;MLVLLSSLILGACSSNDDDDANAVYSEEVSQAPEWQIDWSNNQERPDWTEPDGSLYENWTILMVQMEEALQPYVSEDDMMAIFINGELRGLASPATTVDGDQTGTAMFLMKAYGNESGLEPMHISLQYYNHRLKHIFTLSEDIKLSSDESIGIDEDYIPGFTYGSAKYPIVKIVNVESLLTKAGITPTTGNIVGAFVGTECRGKVTLSASGVTLLTIYGRSAGESVTLKCYDATSERLFTIANVMKM
;
A
#
# COMPACT_ATOMS: atom_id res chain seq x y z
N MET A 1 -50.84 13.84 10.32
CA MET A 1 -49.80 14.78 10.80
C MET A 1 -49.36 14.29 12.17
N LEU A 2 -48.36 13.45 12.23
CA LEU A 2 -47.86 12.85 13.46
C LEU A 2 -46.46 13.42 13.69
N VAL A 3 -46.32 14.22 14.73
CA VAL A 3 -45.06 14.84 15.14
C VAL A 3 -44.35 13.87 16.08
N LEU A 4 -43.22 13.32 15.64
CA LEU A 4 -42.34 12.54 16.50
C LEU A 4 -41.43 13.52 17.27
N LEU A 5 -41.62 13.59 18.56
CA LEU A 5 -40.71 14.25 19.50
C LEU A 5 -39.49 13.38 19.70
N SER A 6 -38.32 13.82 19.23
CA SER A 6 -37.05 13.24 19.63
C SER A 6 -36.57 13.85 20.95
N SER A 7 -36.54 13.04 22.00
CA SER A 7 -35.97 13.43 23.29
C SER A 7 -34.42 13.43 23.20
N LEU A 8 -33.84 14.63 23.20
CA LEU A 8 -32.40 14.82 23.49
C LEU A 8 -32.15 14.53 24.99
N ILE A 9 -31.40 13.50 25.27
CA ILE A 9 -30.81 13.32 26.59
C ILE A 9 -29.42 14.00 26.57
N LEU A 10 -29.35 15.16 27.20
CA LEU A 10 -28.10 15.82 27.54
C LEU A 10 -27.47 15.11 28.75
N GLY A 11 -26.54 14.20 28.53
CA GLY A 11 -25.70 13.66 29.58
C GLY A 11 -24.54 14.61 29.84
N ALA A 12 -24.39 15.02 31.10
CA ALA A 12 -23.37 15.95 31.56
C ALA A 12 -21.95 15.46 31.35
N CYS A 13 -21.07 16.35 30.88
CA CYS A 13 -19.63 16.20 30.87
C CYS A 13 -19.09 15.96 32.28
N SER A 14 -18.36 14.86 32.45
CA SER A 14 -17.34 14.70 33.45
C SER A 14 -16.01 14.49 32.71
N SER A 15 -15.11 15.44 32.85
CA SER A 15 -13.76 15.42 32.29
C SER A 15 -12.88 14.47 33.06
N ASN A 16 -12.57 13.30 32.47
CA ASN A 16 -11.38 12.52 32.77
C ASN A 16 -10.88 11.96 31.46
N ASP A 17 -9.74 12.42 30.98
CA ASP A 17 -9.14 12.13 29.68
C ASP A 17 -8.59 10.68 29.52
N ASP A 18 -8.77 9.79 30.49
CA ASP A 18 -8.23 8.43 30.49
C ASP A 18 -9.26 7.29 30.37
N ASP A 19 -10.57 7.57 30.39
CA ASP A 19 -11.61 6.53 30.52
C ASP A 19 -12.12 5.92 29.18
N ASP A 20 -11.73 6.44 28.01
CA ASP A 20 -12.22 5.95 26.72
C ASP A 20 -11.28 4.93 26.02
N ALA A 21 -10.18 4.55 26.65
CA ALA A 21 -9.30 3.51 26.11
C ALA A 21 -10.01 2.15 26.15
N ASN A 22 -10.14 1.51 24.98
CA ASN A 22 -10.81 0.22 24.80
C ASN A 22 -12.32 0.21 24.99
N ALA A 23 -13.00 1.36 24.96
CA ALA A 23 -14.46 1.38 24.92
C ALA A 23 -14.98 0.64 23.68
N VAL A 24 -15.97 -0.25 23.89
CA VAL A 24 -16.56 -1.06 22.82
C VAL A 24 -17.96 -0.58 22.53
N TYR A 25 -18.19 -0.23 21.26
CA TYR A 25 -19.51 0.14 20.73
C TYR A 25 -19.94 -0.88 19.69
N SER A 26 -21.24 -1.08 19.51
CA SER A 26 -21.72 -1.93 18.42
C SER A 26 -22.99 -1.35 17.77
N GLU A 27 -23.08 -1.56 16.46
CA GLU A 27 -24.23 -1.18 15.64
C GLU A 27 -24.58 -2.30 14.66
N GLU A 28 -25.83 -2.34 14.23
CA GLU A 28 -26.27 -3.25 13.17
C GLU A 28 -25.94 -2.62 11.80
N VAL A 29 -25.43 -3.45 10.89
CA VAL A 29 -25.08 -3.01 9.54
C VAL A 29 -25.60 -4.03 8.53
N SER A 30 -26.28 -3.54 7.50
CA SER A 30 -26.93 -4.39 6.49
C SER A 30 -25.97 -4.99 5.45
N GLN A 31 -24.74 -4.54 5.40
CA GLN A 31 -23.73 -4.98 4.43
C GLN A 31 -22.34 -5.02 5.07
N ALA A 32 -21.53 -5.99 4.61
CA ALA A 32 -20.14 -6.06 5.01
C ALA A 32 -19.38 -4.78 4.54
N PRO A 33 -18.54 -4.20 5.39
CA PRO A 33 -17.80 -3.00 5.01
C PRO A 33 -16.71 -3.31 3.99
N GLU A 34 -16.60 -2.47 2.98
CA GLU A 34 -15.57 -2.53 1.95
C GLU A 34 -14.40 -1.57 2.27
N TRP A 35 -13.78 -1.76 3.43
CA TRP A 35 -12.65 -0.92 3.83
C TRP A 35 -11.45 -1.12 2.91
N GLN A 36 -10.80 -0.04 2.58
CA GLN A 36 -9.56 -0.04 1.79
C GLN A 36 -8.57 0.94 2.40
N ILE A 37 -7.29 0.58 2.34
CA ILE A 37 -6.21 1.49 2.72
C ILE A 37 -6.02 2.46 1.56
N ASP A 38 -6.09 3.76 1.85
CA ASP A 38 -5.77 4.77 0.85
C ASP A 38 -4.26 4.94 0.72
N TRP A 39 -3.71 4.33 -0.30
CA TRP A 39 -2.28 4.44 -0.66
C TRP A 39 -1.96 5.69 -1.47
N SER A 40 -2.98 6.40 -1.96
CA SER A 40 -2.81 7.59 -2.79
C SER A 40 -2.10 8.69 -2.02
N ASN A 41 -1.06 9.24 -2.63
CA ASN A 41 -0.28 10.35 -2.09
C ASN A 41 -0.63 11.68 -2.76
N ASN A 42 -1.56 11.70 -3.71
CA ASN A 42 -1.96 12.85 -4.53
C ASN A 42 -0.79 13.50 -5.29
N GLN A 43 0.24 12.72 -5.62
CA GLN A 43 1.33 13.20 -6.46
C GLN A 43 0.83 13.32 -7.90
N GLU A 44 1.19 14.40 -8.54
CA GLU A 44 0.90 14.59 -9.94
C GLU A 44 1.76 13.67 -10.81
N ARG A 45 1.26 13.36 -12.01
CA ARG A 45 2.04 12.61 -13.00
C ARG A 45 3.28 13.41 -13.35
N PRO A 46 4.48 12.80 -13.25
CA PRO A 46 5.71 13.49 -13.63
C PRO A 46 5.77 13.72 -15.15
N ASP A 47 6.46 14.78 -15.54
CA ASP A 47 6.70 15.17 -16.94
C ASP A 47 7.97 14.52 -17.52
N TRP A 48 8.27 13.29 -17.11
CA TRP A 48 9.42 12.54 -17.63
C TRP A 48 9.28 12.32 -19.14
N THR A 49 10.33 12.60 -19.86
CA THR A 49 10.43 12.42 -21.31
C THR A 49 11.57 11.47 -21.65
N GLU A 50 11.37 10.63 -22.66
CA GLU A 50 12.39 9.69 -23.13
C GLU A 50 13.72 10.41 -23.36
N PRO A 51 14.84 9.93 -22.76
CA PRO A 51 16.15 10.51 -22.99
C PRO A 51 16.59 10.33 -24.44
N ASP A 52 17.34 11.30 -24.98
CA ASP A 52 17.93 11.15 -26.31
C ASP A 52 19.09 10.15 -26.26
N GLY A 53 18.83 8.94 -26.68
CA GLY A 53 19.79 7.85 -26.68
C GLY A 53 21.06 8.11 -27.51
N SER A 54 21.03 9.08 -28.45
CA SER A 54 22.20 9.43 -29.26
C SER A 54 23.30 10.15 -28.48
N LEU A 55 23.00 10.61 -27.27
CA LEU A 55 23.94 11.28 -26.34
C LEU A 55 24.78 10.29 -25.53
N TYR A 56 24.50 9.00 -25.63
CA TYR A 56 25.10 7.96 -24.80
C TYR A 56 25.78 6.89 -25.67
N GLU A 57 26.92 6.42 -25.21
CA GLU A 57 27.71 5.39 -25.90
C GLU A 57 27.18 3.99 -25.69
N ASN A 58 26.54 3.76 -24.53
CA ASN A 58 26.08 2.44 -24.10
C ASN A 58 24.61 2.49 -23.63
N TRP A 59 24.00 1.30 -23.63
CA TRP A 59 22.67 1.10 -23.06
C TRP A 59 22.52 -0.34 -22.59
N THR A 60 21.71 -0.56 -21.58
CA THR A 60 21.34 -1.88 -21.06
C THR A 60 19.83 -2.02 -21.14
N ILE A 61 19.34 -3.20 -21.50
CA ILE A 61 17.91 -3.51 -21.42
C ILE A 61 17.58 -3.92 -19.99
N LEU A 62 16.56 -3.26 -19.40
CA LEU A 62 15.96 -3.69 -18.14
C LEU A 62 14.53 -4.14 -18.43
N MET A 63 14.20 -5.36 -18.04
CA MET A 63 12.83 -5.87 -17.96
C MET A 63 12.44 -6.00 -16.51
N VAL A 64 11.66 -5.02 -16.04
CA VAL A 64 11.22 -4.92 -14.65
C VAL A 64 9.85 -5.55 -14.52
N GLN A 65 9.73 -6.53 -13.62
CA GLN A 65 8.43 -7.09 -13.24
C GLN A 65 7.93 -6.40 -11.96
N MET A 66 6.63 -6.17 -11.90
CA MET A 66 6.02 -5.63 -10.69
C MET A 66 5.77 -6.73 -9.67
N GLU A 67 6.06 -6.44 -8.40
CA GLU A 67 5.72 -7.33 -7.30
C GLU A 67 4.20 -7.58 -7.23
N GLU A 68 3.80 -8.74 -6.75
CA GLU A 68 2.40 -9.21 -6.71
C GLU A 68 1.45 -8.20 -6.06
N ALA A 69 1.91 -7.53 -5.02
CA ALA A 69 1.11 -6.55 -4.28
C ALA A 69 0.77 -5.30 -5.09
N LEU A 70 1.60 -4.91 -6.05
CA LEU A 70 1.41 -3.74 -6.91
C LEU A 70 0.70 -4.06 -8.23
N GLN A 71 0.75 -5.30 -8.70
CA GLN A 71 0.16 -5.72 -9.97
C GLN A 71 -1.30 -5.28 -10.16
N PRO A 72 -2.22 -5.38 -9.16
CA PRO A 72 -3.61 -4.95 -9.33
C PRO A 72 -3.79 -3.47 -9.60
N TYR A 73 -2.79 -2.66 -9.31
CA TYR A 73 -2.83 -1.20 -9.47
C TYR A 73 -2.18 -0.71 -10.75
N VAL A 74 -1.45 -1.56 -11.48
CA VAL A 74 -0.80 -1.17 -12.74
C VAL A 74 -1.84 -0.76 -13.78
N SER A 75 -1.54 0.28 -14.52
CA SER A 75 -2.39 0.83 -15.58
C SER A 75 -1.55 1.36 -16.73
N GLU A 76 -2.14 1.52 -17.91
CA GLU A 76 -1.47 2.03 -19.12
C GLU A 76 -0.88 3.45 -18.95
N ASP A 77 -1.38 4.22 -17.96
CA ASP A 77 -0.90 5.56 -17.65
C ASP A 77 0.30 5.59 -16.70
N ASP A 78 0.75 4.43 -16.24
CA ASP A 78 1.90 4.33 -15.34
C ASP A 78 3.21 4.61 -16.08
N MET A 79 4.22 5.01 -15.33
CA MET A 79 5.55 5.30 -15.87
C MET A 79 6.63 4.75 -14.93
N MET A 80 7.68 4.18 -15.50
CA MET A 80 8.88 3.79 -14.77
C MET A 80 10.09 4.49 -15.35
N ALA A 81 10.91 5.07 -14.49
CA ALA A 81 12.08 5.86 -14.88
C ALA A 81 13.31 5.44 -14.08
N ILE A 82 14.45 5.40 -14.74
CA ILE A 82 15.76 5.18 -14.12
C ILE A 82 16.57 6.47 -14.15
N PHE A 83 17.11 6.83 -13.00
CA PHE A 83 17.99 7.99 -12.83
C PHE A 83 19.37 7.54 -12.41
N ILE A 84 20.39 8.16 -13.01
CA ILE A 84 21.79 8.00 -12.65
C ILE A 84 22.34 9.37 -12.33
N ASN A 85 22.86 9.55 -11.13
CA ASN A 85 23.34 10.87 -10.65
C ASN A 85 22.30 11.99 -10.80
N GLY A 86 20.99 11.66 -10.66
CA GLY A 86 19.89 12.62 -10.78
C GLY A 86 19.46 12.94 -12.22
N GLU A 87 20.12 12.37 -13.23
CA GLU A 87 19.78 12.51 -14.64
C GLU A 87 18.89 11.35 -15.10
N LEU A 88 17.80 11.63 -15.80
CA LEU A 88 16.92 10.62 -16.38
C LEU A 88 17.64 9.89 -17.51
N ARG A 89 17.82 8.59 -17.35
CA ARG A 89 18.59 7.71 -18.24
C ARG A 89 17.77 6.62 -18.90
N GLY A 90 16.52 6.47 -18.55
CA GLY A 90 15.60 5.53 -19.17
C GLY A 90 14.18 5.77 -18.71
N LEU A 91 13.22 5.45 -19.60
CA LEU A 91 11.80 5.59 -19.36
C LEU A 91 11.05 4.42 -19.99
N ALA A 92 10.01 3.93 -19.31
CA ALA A 92 9.11 2.91 -19.85
C ALA A 92 7.68 3.14 -19.40
N SER A 93 6.75 2.71 -20.24
CA SER A 93 5.34 2.45 -19.90
C SER A 93 5.12 0.95 -19.76
N PRO A 94 4.03 0.49 -19.13
CA PRO A 94 3.75 -0.93 -19.00
C PRO A 94 3.67 -1.63 -20.35
N ALA A 95 4.40 -2.74 -20.49
CA ALA A 95 4.28 -3.60 -21.64
C ALA A 95 3.05 -4.51 -21.46
N THR A 96 2.16 -4.52 -22.45
CA THR A 96 1.11 -5.54 -22.54
C THR A 96 1.75 -6.82 -23.04
N THR A 97 1.69 -7.90 -22.27
CA THR A 97 2.09 -9.22 -22.76
C THR A 97 1.19 -9.64 -23.92
N VAL A 98 1.79 -10.05 -25.03
CA VAL A 98 1.10 -10.34 -26.31
C VAL A 98 0.33 -11.66 -26.28
N ASP A 99 0.41 -12.45 -25.24
CA ASP A 99 -0.36 -13.68 -25.09
C ASP A 99 -1.65 -13.40 -24.31
N GLY A 100 -2.79 -13.59 -24.99
CA GLY A 100 -4.15 -13.29 -24.56
C GLY A 100 -4.65 -13.98 -23.28
N ASP A 101 -3.78 -14.36 -22.38
CA ASP A 101 -4.08 -14.79 -21.03
C ASP A 101 -3.94 -13.59 -20.10
N GLN A 102 -5.05 -13.16 -19.51
CA GLN A 102 -5.17 -11.96 -18.65
C GLN A 102 -4.46 -12.10 -17.29
N THR A 103 -3.61 -13.08 -17.12
CA THR A 103 -2.79 -13.30 -15.92
C THR A 103 -1.35 -12.82 -16.07
N GLY A 104 -1.04 -12.04 -17.10
CA GLY A 104 0.31 -11.53 -17.33
C GLY A 104 0.78 -10.61 -16.20
N THR A 105 1.91 -10.95 -15.61
CA THR A 105 2.65 -10.08 -14.68
C THR A 105 2.90 -8.74 -15.37
N ALA A 106 2.54 -7.63 -14.73
CA ALA A 106 2.79 -6.31 -15.28
C ALA A 106 4.29 -6.06 -15.36
N MET A 107 4.79 -5.77 -16.56
CA MET A 107 6.21 -5.59 -16.86
C MET A 107 6.48 -4.24 -17.50
N PHE A 108 7.70 -3.74 -17.27
CA PHE A 108 8.21 -2.53 -17.91
C PHE A 108 9.53 -2.87 -18.61
N LEU A 109 9.58 -2.64 -19.91
CA LEU A 109 10.78 -2.84 -20.71
C LEU A 109 11.38 -1.48 -21.04
N MET A 110 12.60 -1.21 -20.58
CA MET A 110 13.29 0.06 -20.81
C MET A 110 14.72 -0.13 -21.27
N LYS A 111 15.26 0.90 -21.92
CA LYS A 111 16.69 1.08 -22.11
C LYS A 111 17.22 2.05 -21.06
N ALA A 112 18.22 1.62 -20.31
CA ALA A 112 18.98 2.50 -19.43
C ALA A 112 20.26 2.93 -20.18
N TYR A 113 20.37 4.21 -20.46
CA TYR A 113 21.49 4.79 -21.22
C TYR A 113 22.63 5.20 -20.29
N GLY A 114 23.88 5.05 -20.74
CA GLY A 114 25.06 5.42 -19.97
C GLY A 114 26.32 5.64 -20.82
N ASN A 115 27.21 6.50 -20.32
CA ASN A 115 28.56 6.70 -20.88
C ASN A 115 29.61 6.06 -19.95
N GLU A 116 29.15 5.49 -18.87
CA GLU A 116 29.98 4.86 -17.85
C GLU A 116 30.45 3.48 -18.35
N SER A 117 31.71 3.18 -18.14
CA SER A 117 32.25 1.85 -18.47
C SER A 117 31.70 0.82 -17.48
N GLY A 118 30.89 -0.11 -17.95
CA GLY A 118 30.10 -1.07 -17.15
C GLY A 118 30.88 -2.10 -16.33
N LEU A 119 32.07 -1.77 -15.83
CA LEU A 119 32.89 -2.67 -15.01
C LEU A 119 32.48 -2.66 -13.53
N GLU A 120 31.94 -1.55 -13.03
CA GLU A 120 31.56 -1.39 -11.63
C GLU A 120 30.04 -1.15 -11.52
N PRO A 121 29.41 -1.64 -10.46
CA PRO A 121 28.01 -1.31 -10.19
C PRO A 121 27.81 0.20 -10.06
N MET A 122 26.72 0.68 -10.61
CA MET A 122 26.34 2.08 -10.52
C MET A 122 25.16 2.25 -9.59
N HIS A 123 25.19 3.32 -8.79
CA HIS A 123 24.07 3.68 -7.96
C HIS A 123 22.97 4.32 -8.82
N ILE A 124 21.83 3.64 -8.89
CA ILE A 124 20.67 4.11 -9.61
C ILE A 124 19.53 4.48 -8.66
N SER A 125 18.67 5.34 -9.13
CA SER A 125 17.34 5.56 -8.54
C SER A 125 16.29 5.11 -9.55
N LEU A 126 15.57 4.04 -9.21
CA LEU A 126 14.43 3.58 -9.98
C LEU A 126 13.19 4.24 -9.40
N GLN A 127 12.39 4.92 -10.23
CA GLN A 127 11.17 5.59 -9.83
C GLN A 127 10.00 5.04 -10.64
N TYR A 128 8.94 4.65 -9.93
CA TYR A 128 7.71 4.14 -10.52
C TYR A 128 6.55 5.04 -10.14
N TYR A 129 5.97 5.73 -11.11
CA TYR A 129 4.72 6.46 -10.94
C TYR A 129 3.55 5.54 -11.24
N ASN A 130 2.71 5.31 -10.23
CA ASN A 130 1.45 4.60 -10.38
C ASN A 130 0.29 5.61 -10.48
N HIS A 131 -0.41 5.60 -11.61
CA HIS A 131 -1.49 6.54 -11.90
C HIS A 131 -2.71 6.34 -10.99
N ARG A 132 -3.07 5.10 -10.67
CA ARG A 132 -4.23 4.80 -9.82
C ARG A 132 -3.99 5.20 -8.37
N LEU A 133 -2.77 4.98 -7.87
CA LEU A 133 -2.37 5.34 -6.51
C LEU A 133 -1.92 6.81 -6.41
N LYS A 134 -1.72 7.50 -7.54
CA LYS A 134 -1.14 8.85 -7.60
C LYS A 134 0.10 8.95 -6.72
N HIS A 135 1.01 8.03 -6.92
CA HIS A 135 2.19 7.87 -6.08
C HIS A 135 3.42 7.54 -6.91
N ILE A 136 4.56 8.16 -6.53
CA ILE A 136 5.88 7.82 -7.05
C ILE A 136 6.60 6.98 -6.01
N PHE A 137 6.79 5.71 -6.32
CA PHE A 137 7.65 4.81 -5.56
C PHE A 137 9.09 5.06 -5.96
N THR A 138 10.02 5.09 -5.01
CA THR A 138 11.43 5.27 -5.29
C THR A 138 12.23 4.16 -4.63
N LEU A 139 13.12 3.53 -5.38
CA LEU A 139 14.07 2.57 -4.91
C LEU A 139 15.47 3.01 -5.35
N SER A 140 16.43 2.93 -4.43
CA SER A 140 17.84 3.16 -4.74
C SER A 140 18.60 1.85 -4.59
N GLU A 141 19.35 1.48 -5.60
CA GLU A 141 20.16 0.25 -5.62
C GLU A 141 21.38 0.39 -6.50
N ASP A 142 22.32 -0.53 -6.36
CA ASP A 142 23.50 -0.61 -7.19
C ASP A 142 23.31 -1.68 -8.25
N ILE A 143 23.28 -1.29 -9.52
CA ILE A 143 23.20 -2.22 -10.64
C ILE A 143 24.38 -2.03 -11.58
N LYS A 144 24.76 -3.12 -12.24
CA LYS A 144 25.77 -3.08 -13.29
C LYS A 144 25.09 -2.88 -14.63
N LEU A 145 25.32 -1.73 -15.25
CA LEU A 145 24.88 -1.44 -16.61
C LEU A 145 25.97 -1.84 -17.59
N SER A 146 25.63 -2.69 -18.55
CA SER A 146 26.54 -3.17 -19.59
C SER A 146 25.80 -3.31 -20.91
N SER A 147 26.38 -2.84 -22.01
CA SER A 147 25.79 -2.96 -23.35
C SER A 147 25.62 -4.40 -23.83
N ASP A 148 26.38 -5.32 -23.23
CA ASP A 148 26.38 -6.73 -23.61
C ASP A 148 25.48 -7.60 -22.71
N GLU A 149 24.83 -7.01 -21.72
CA GLU A 149 23.99 -7.71 -20.75
C GLU A 149 22.58 -7.10 -20.72
N SER A 150 21.64 -7.91 -20.32
CA SER A 150 20.27 -7.48 -20.01
C SER A 150 19.92 -7.89 -18.58
N ILE A 151 19.08 -7.08 -17.93
CA ILE A 151 18.63 -7.34 -16.57
C ILE A 151 17.15 -7.70 -16.64
N GLY A 152 16.76 -8.81 -16.00
CA GLY A 152 15.37 -9.24 -15.95
C GLY A 152 14.90 -10.07 -17.15
N ILE A 153 15.80 -10.51 -18.05
CA ILE A 153 15.45 -11.38 -19.20
C ILE A 153 15.69 -12.85 -18.85
N ASP A 154 16.87 -13.19 -18.32
CA ASP A 154 17.21 -14.55 -17.95
C ASP A 154 16.81 -14.90 -16.51
N GLU A 155 16.80 -13.92 -15.64
CA GLU A 155 16.34 -14.02 -14.24
C GLU A 155 15.36 -12.87 -13.97
N ASP A 156 14.27 -13.13 -13.25
CA ASP A 156 13.29 -12.11 -12.92
C ASP A 156 13.91 -10.96 -12.12
N TYR A 157 13.70 -9.73 -12.57
CA TYR A 157 14.08 -8.54 -11.84
C TYR A 157 12.80 -7.88 -11.27
N ILE A 158 12.60 -8.04 -9.96
CA ILE A 158 11.44 -7.56 -9.21
C ILE A 158 11.92 -6.56 -8.16
N PRO A 159 11.93 -5.25 -8.46
CA PRO A 159 12.30 -4.24 -7.48
C PRO A 159 11.34 -4.25 -6.28
N GLY A 160 11.89 -4.19 -5.08
CA GLY A 160 11.11 -4.15 -3.84
C GLY A 160 10.48 -2.79 -3.59
N PHE A 161 9.56 -2.35 -4.42
CA PHE A 161 8.75 -1.16 -4.18
C PHE A 161 7.77 -1.46 -3.06
N THR A 162 8.14 -1.17 -1.83
CA THR A 162 7.29 -1.46 -0.69
C THR A 162 6.15 -0.46 -0.57
N TYR A 163 4.92 -0.99 -0.40
CA TYR A 163 3.81 -0.20 0.09
C TYR A 163 4.19 0.48 1.41
N GLY A 164 3.76 1.70 1.58
CA GLY A 164 3.78 2.34 2.86
C GLY A 164 5.01 3.16 3.18
N SER A 165 6.16 2.92 2.56
CA SER A 165 7.39 3.63 2.93
C SER A 165 7.33 5.15 2.75
N ALA A 166 6.50 5.66 1.84
CA ALA A 166 6.33 7.11 1.62
C ALA A 166 5.15 7.71 2.40
N LYS A 167 3.94 7.13 2.28
CA LYS A 167 2.73 7.64 2.96
C LYS A 167 2.64 7.20 4.41
N TYR A 168 3.06 5.97 4.69
CA TYR A 168 2.97 5.32 6.00
C TYR A 168 4.30 4.70 6.39
N PRO A 169 5.28 5.49 6.88
CA PRO A 169 6.62 5.02 7.19
C PRO A 169 6.69 4.10 8.42
N ILE A 170 5.60 4.01 9.19
CA ILE A 170 5.55 3.18 10.40
C ILE A 170 4.64 1.98 10.16
N VAL A 171 5.12 0.81 10.52
CA VAL A 171 4.36 -0.45 10.39
C VAL A 171 4.29 -1.13 11.75
N LYS A 172 3.11 -1.61 12.11
CA LYS A 172 2.88 -2.41 13.31
C LYS A 172 2.09 -3.66 12.95
N ILE A 173 2.53 -4.81 13.44
CA ILE A 173 1.84 -6.08 13.23
C ILE A 173 1.26 -6.55 14.56
N VAL A 174 0.00 -6.90 14.58
CA VAL A 174 -0.72 -7.31 15.78
C VAL A 174 -1.51 -8.59 15.56
N ASN A 175 -1.66 -9.38 16.64
CA ASN A 175 -2.55 -10.53 16.64
C ASN A 175 -3.98 -10.07 16.93
N VAL A 176 -4.87 -10.24 15.95
CA VAL A 176 -6.24 -9.70 15.99
C VAL A 176 -7.10 -10.46 17.01
N GLU A 177 -7.03 -11.78 17.04
CA GLU A 177 -7.83 -12.60 17.94
C GLU A 177 -7.59 -12.23 19.40
N SER A 178 -6.32 -11.96 19.75
CA SER A 178 -5.96 -11.50 21.10
C SER A 178 -6.59 -10.16 21.47
N LEU A 179 -6.66 -9.23 20.50
CA LEU A 179 -7.25 -7.91 20.73
C LEU A 179 -8.77 -7.98 20.84
N LEU A 180 -9.43 -8.75 19.97
CA LEU A 180 -10.88 -8.95 20.03
C LEU A 180 -11.30 -9.64 21.34
N THR A 181 -10.58 -10.69 21.75
CA THR A 181 -10.84 -11.41 23.00
C THR A 181 -10.72 -10.49 24.20
N LYS A 182 -9.70 -9.64 24.26
CA LYS A 182 -9.54 -8.64 25.34
C LYS A 182 -10.69 -7.64 25.39
N ALA A 183 -11.27 -7.33 24.23
CA ALA A 183 -12.43 -6.45 24.11
C ALA A 183 -13.78 -7.17 24.33
N GLY A 184 -13.76 -8.46 24.70
CA GLY A 184 -14.97 -9.26 24.91
C GLY A 184 -15.70 -9.65 23.62
N ILE A 185 -15.06 -9.54 22.47
CA ILE A 185 -15.59 -9.93 21.16
C ILE A 185 -15.04 -11.32 20.84
N THR A 186 -15.92 -12.28 20.52
CA THR A 186 -15.53 -13.61 20.11
C THR A 186 -14.98 -13.61 18.69
N PRO A 187 -13.70 -13.96 18.45
CA PRO A 187 -13.18 -14.07 17.11
C PRO A 187 -13.84 -15.21 16.36
N THR A 188 -14.40 -14.95 15.18
CA THR A 188 -15.05 -15.95 14.34
C THR A 188 -14.47 -15.89 12.94
N THR A 189 -14.21 -17.06 12.34
CA THR A 189 -13.73 -17.14 10.94
C THR A 189 -14.67 -16.39 10.01
N GLY A 190 -14.09 -15.60 9.12
CA GLY A 190 -14.86 -14.77 8.20
C GLY A 190 -15.17 -13.34 8.72
N ASN A 191 -14.95 -13.06 10.03
CA ASN A 191 -15.06 -11.69 10.53
C ASN A 191 -14.01 -10.81 9.84
N ILE A 192 -14.42 -9.61 9.48
CA ILE A 192 -13.53 -8.63 8.84
C ILE A 192 -13.09 -7.62 9.89
N VAL A 193 -11.78 -7.43 10.04
CA VAL A 193 -11.22 -6.47 10.99
C VAL A 193 -10.45 -5.39 10.26
N GLY A 194 -10.79 -4.13 10.55
CA GLY A 194 -10.10 -2.95 10.07
C GLY A 194 -9.47 -2.17 11.22
N ALA A 195 -8.24 -1.65 10.99
CA ALA A 195 -7.60 -0.69 11.86
C ALA A 195 -7.75 0.71 11.28
N PHE A 196 -8.05 1.69 12.12
CA PHE A 196 -8.33 3.06 11.72
C PHE A 196 -7.53 4.06 12.54
N VAL A 197 -7.09 5.14 11.87
CA VAL A 197 -6.62 6.37 12.52
C VAL A 197 -7.58 7.48 12.10
N GLY A 198 -8.36 7.98 13.04
CA GLY A 198 -9.53 8.81 12.71
C GLY A 198 -10.52 8.02 11.84
N THR A 199 -10.79 8.51 10.64
CA THR A 199 -11.68 7.85 9.67
C THR A 199 -10.94 7.03 8.60
N GLU A 200 -9.61 7.11 8.55
CA GLU A 200 -8.81 6.43 7.54
C GLU A 200 -8.54 4.96 7.92
N CYS A 201 -8.86 4.04 7.03
CA CYS A 201 -8.46 2.64 7.15
C CYS A 201 -6.93 2.53 6.96
N ARG A 202 -6.26 1.94 7.93
CA ARG A 202 -4.81 1.78 7.99
C ARG A 202 -4.36 0.32 8.02
N GLY A 203 -5.31 -0.59 7.99
CA GLY A 203 -5.08 -2.03 7.93
C GLY A 203 -6.39 -2.78 7.84
N LYS A 204 -6.40 -3.90 7.15
CA LYS A 204 -7.59 -4.76 7.00
C LYS A 204 -7.16 -6.22 6.94
N VAL A 205 -7.91 -7.08 7.57
CA VAL A 205 -7.74 -8.53 7.47
C VAL A 205 -9.08 -9.24 7.66
N THR A 206 -9.23 -10.43 7.08
CA THR A 206 -10.34 -11.34 7.36
C THR A 206 -9.81 -12.47 8.23
N LEU A 207 -10.52 -12.80 9.32
CA LEU A 207 -10.12 -13.86 10.23
C LEU A 207 -10.17 -15.21 9.52
N SER A 208 -9.08 -15.97 9.64
CA SER A 208 -8.93 -17.30 9.05
C SER A 208 -9.27 -18.40 10.06
N ALA A 209 -9.50 -19.61 9.57
CA ALA A 209 -9.73 -20.79 10.41
C ALA A 209 -8.47 -21.27 11.17
N SER A 210 -7.30 -20.74 10.87
CA SER A 210 -6.02 -21.15 11.49
C SER A 210 -5.84 -20.70 12.95
N GLY A 211 -6.71 -19.83 13.46
CA GLY A 211 -6.71 -19.37 14.85
C GLY A 211 -5.65 -18.30 15.18
N VAL A 212 -4.83 -17.91 14.22
CA VAL A 212 -3.88 -16.79 14.36
C VAL A 212 -3.93 -15.93 13.10
N THR A 213 -4.47 -14.73 13.22
CA THR A 213 -4.53 -13.77 12.14
C THR A 213 -3.72 -12.53 12.52
N LEU A 214 -2.75 -12.19 11.68
CA LEU A 214 -1.92 -11.02 11.86
C LEU A 214 -2.47 -9.86 11.02
N LEU A 215 -2.70 -8.72 11.66
CA LEU A 215 -3.09 -7.48 11.02
C LEU A 215 -1.89 -6.55 10.94
N THR A 216 -1.52 -6.18 9.73
CA THR A 216 -0.54 -5.11 9.50
C THR A 216 -1.25 -3.77 9.52
N ILE A 217 -0.76 -2.86 10.36
CA ILE A 217 -1.29 -1.50 10.54
C ILE A 217 -0.23 -0.50 10.11
N TYR A 218 -0.62 0.45 9.29
CA TYR A 218 0.26 1.46 8.68
C TYR A 218 0.04 2.84 9.32
N GLY A 219 1.10 3.47 9.80
CA GLY A 219 1.07 4.77 10.48
C GLY A 219 1.89 5.84 9.77
N ARG A 220 1.45 7.10 9.89
CA ARG A 220 2.19 8.27 9.39
C ARG A 220 3.21 8.75 10.42
N SER A 221 2.86 8.67 11.69
CA SER A 221 3.71 9.13 12.79
C SER A 221 3.55 8.27 14.03
N ALA A 222 4.57 8.28 14.89
CA ALA A 222 4.48 7.65 16.19
C ALA A 222 3.42 8.34 17.06
N GLY A 223 2.68 7.55 17.83
CA GLY A 223 1.68 8.05 18.77
C GLY A 223 0.27 8.22 18.19
N GLU A 224 0.04 7.97 16.89
CA GLU A 224 -1.31 7.94 16.34
C GLU A 224 -2.17 6.91 17.09
N SER A 225 -3.37 7.33 17.52
CA SER A 225 -4.33 6.43 18.16
C SER A 225 -5.02 5.54 17.15
N VAL A 226 -5.00 4.24 17.40
CA VAL A 226 -5.63 3.24 16.54
C VAL A 226 -6.94 2.77 17.14
N THR A 227 -8.00 2.82 16.35
CA THR A 227 -9.31 2.21 16.61
C THR A 227 -9.44 0.96 15.76
N LEU A 228 -9.92 -0.14 16.35
CA LEU A 228 -10.29 -1.33 15.59
C LEU A 228 -11.79 -1.36 15.33
N LYS A 229 -12.17 -1.79 14.13
CA LYS A 229 -13.54 -2.12 13.78
C LYS A 229 -13.60 -3.58 13.37
N CYS A 230 -14.53 -4.33 13.94
CA CYS A 230 -14.74 -5.74 13.62
C CYS A 230 -16.16 -5.93 13.12
N TYR A 231 -16.31 -6.35 11.86
CA TYR A 231 -17.58 -6.77 11.32
C TYR A 231 -17.75 -8.28 11.56
N ASP A 232 -18.80 -8.62 12.29
CA ASP A 232 -19.22 -10.01 12.49
C ASP A 232 -20.28 -10.37 11.44
N ALA A 233 -19.88 -11.21 10.50
CA ALA A 233 -20.74 -11.63 9.41
C ALA A 233 -21.92 -12.52 9.86
N THR A 234 -21.82 -13.15 11.05
CA THR A 234 -22.87 -14.01 11.58
C THR A 234 -24.03 -13.22 12.20
N SER A 235 -23.67 -12.16 12.92
CA SER A 235 -24.68 -11.30 13.60
C SER A 235 -25.01 -10.02 12.83
N GLU A 236 -24.34 -9.77 11.69
CA GLU A 236 -24.45 -8.55 10.90
C GLU A 236 -24.22 -7.28 11.75
N ARG A 237 -23.23 -7.35 12.65
CA ARG A 237 -22.89 -6.28 13.57
C ARG A 237 -21.49 -5.76 13.34
N LEU A 238 -21.35 -4.47 13.47
CA LEU A 238 -20.08 -3.78 13.48
C LEU A 238 -19.72 -3.39 14.91
N PHE A 239 -18.62 -3.92 15.42
CA PHE A 239 -18.05 -3.54 16.71
C PHE A 239 -16.93 -2.53 16.48
N THR A 240 -16.92 -1.47 17.28
CA THR A 240 -15.85 -0.47 17.29
C THR A 240 -15.17 -0.49 18.65
N ILE A 241 -13.85 -0.68 18.68
CA ILE A 241 -13.01 -0.69 19.89
C ILE A 241 -12.12 0.55 19.81
N ALA A 242 -12.43 1.54 20.63
CA ALA A 242 -11.74 2.83 20.61
C ALA A 242 -10.34 2.75 21.25
N ASN A 243 -9.38 3.48 20.69
CA ASN A 243 -8.05 3.73 21.26
C ASN A 243 -7.33 2.46 21.74
N VAL A 244 -7.36 1.39 20.94
CA VAL A 244 -6.81 0.07 21.30
C VAL A 244 -5.31 0.14 21.54
N MET A 245 -4.59 0.98 20.79
CA MET A 245 -3.15 1.11 20.85
C MET A 245 -2.67 2.42 20.21
N LYS A 246 -1.37 2.68 20.38
CA LYS A 246 -0.64 3.73 19.65
C LYS A 246 0.28 3.10 18.60
N MET A 247 0.46 3.84 17.48
CA MET A 247 1.48 3.50 16.49
C MET A 247 2.89 3.74 17.05
#